data_40ce930269c9de3c02dec94f5ca1f738
#
_entry.id   40ce930269c9de3c02dec94f5ca1f738
#
_cell.length_a   1.000
_cell.length_b   1.000
_cell.length_c   1.000
_cell.angle_alpha   90.00
_cell.angle_beta   90.00
_cell.angle_gamma   90.00
#
_symmetry.space_group_name_H-M   'P 1'
#
loop_
_entity.id
_entity.type
_entity.pdbx_description
1 polymer ?
#
loop_
_entity_poly.entity_id
_entity_poly.type
_entity_poly.pdbx_seq_one_letter_code
_entity_poly.pdbx_strand_id
1 'polypeptide(L)'
;RVRLWLARGDHGVAARWAATLPASNESPSPADDVVAAAIARVDLVLGRPAQAAEALEPLVTRAEASGRIGQAIEFLALRAAAVGAAGRRAEARQTLLRGLRLAEPEGYLRVFLDEGEPLQRSLEDLLNRDDIGELRPYAARLQSTGAPSPRPAPVTPAPPTTPSAPLLEPLSPRELEVLRLVRDGLSNREIAERLVVTLATAKKHIENLHGKLGVHSRTQALARARELGLI
;
A
#
# COMPACT_ATOMS: atom_id res chain seq x y z
N ARG A 1 -0.55 -2.85 -13.23
CA ARG A 1 0.13 -2.43 -14.50
C ARG A 1 0.56 -0.96 -14.43
N VAL A 2 -0.32 0.00 -14.04
CA VAL A 2 0.00 1.44 -13.99
C VAL A 2 1.22 1.72 -13.10
N ARG A 3 1.25 1.21 -11.86
CA ARG A 3 2.41 1.36 -10.97
C ARG A 3 3.73 0.89 -11.61
N LEU A 4 3.68 -0.17 -12.41
CA LEU A 4 4.87 -0.68 -13.12
C LEU A 4 5.32 0.28 -14.22
N TRP A 5 4.39 0.84 -15.01
CA TRP A 5 4.72 1.83 -16.03
C TRP A 5 5.33 3.09 -15.40
N LEU A 6 4.71 3.60 -14.33
CA LEU A 6 5.22 4.77 -13.61
C LEU A 6 6.62 4.52 -13.01
N ALA A 7 6.85 3.34 -12.42
CA ALA A 7 8.15 2.96 -11.87
C ALA A 7 9.26 2.80 -12.95
N ARG A 8 8.88 2.51 -14.19
CA ARG A 8 9.79 2.42 -15.33
C ARG A 8 10.00 3.75 -16.07
N GLY A 9 9.27 4.80 -15.69
CA GLY A 9 9.28 6.08 -16.39
C GLY A 9 8.43 6.10 -17.66
N ASP A 10 7.61 5.06 -17.92
CA ASP A 10 6.74 4.95 -19.09
C ASP A 10 5.48 5.84 -18.95
N HIS A 11 5.67 7.12 -18.56
CA HIS A 11 4.59 8.06 -18.26
C HIS A 11 3.65 8.27 -19.45
N GLY A 12 4.18 8.26 -20.68
CA GLY A 12 3.36 8.38 -21.89
C GLY A 12 2.42 7.19 -22.12
N VAL A 13 2.83 5.98 -21.76
CA VAL A 13 1.97 4.78 -21.83
C VAL A 13 0.86 4.87 -20.79
N ALA A 14 1.20 5.25 -19.56
CA ALA A 14 0.24 5.43 -18.50
C ALA A 14 -0.79 6.53 -18.81
N ALA A 15 -0.34 7.67 -19.38
CA ALA A 15 -1.22 8.76 -19.77
C ALA A 15 -2.21 8.37 -20.89
N ARG A 16 -1.72 7.69 -21.94
CA ARG A 16 -2.60 7.17 -23.00
C ARG A 16 -3.63 6.19 -22.46
N TRP A 17 -3.21 5.28 -21.60
CA TRP A 17 -4.13 4.36 -20.95
C TRP A 17 -5.22 5.10 -20.16
N ALA A 18 -4.84 6.07 -19.34
CA ALA A 18 -5.79 6.87 -18.57
C ALA A 18 -6.81 7.59 -19.46
N ALA A 19 -6.38 8.11 -20.63
CA ALA A 19 -7.23 8.80 -21.60
C ALA A 19 -8.22 7.86 -22.32
N THR A 20 -8.02 6.55 -22.31
CA THR A 20 -8.95 5.58 -22.95
C THR A 20 -10.11 5.18 -22.04
N LEU A 21 -10.08 5.58 -20.77
CA LEU A 21 -11.10 5.18 -19.81
C LEU A 21 -12.29 6.14 -19.86
N PRO A 22 -13.54 5.62 -19.76
CA PRO A 22 -14.72 6.46 -19.73
C PRO A 22 -14.75 7.33 -18.48
N ALA A 23 -15.38 8.49 -18.59
CA ALA A 23 -15.70 9.30 -17.43
C ALA A 23 -16.55 8.47 -16.43
N SER A 24 -16.42 8.79 -15.13
CA SER A 24 -17.00 8.01 -14.03
C SER A 24 -18.48 7.63 -14.23
N ASN A 25 -18.83 6.40 -13.86
CA ASN A 25 -20.20 5.91 -13.83
C ASN A 25 -21.02 6.65 -12.75
N GLU A 26 -22.34 6.77 -12.95
CA GLU A 26 -23.25 7.36 -11.96
C GLU A 26 -23.27 6.60 -10.62
N SER A 27 -22.94 5.28 -10.65
CA SER A 27 -22.84 4.42 -9.47
C SER A 27 -21.53 3.62 -9.54
N PRO A 28 -20.40 4.20 -9.11
CA PRO A 28 -19.10 3.57 -9.22
C PRO A 28 -18.98 2.34 -8.30
N SER A 29 -18.47 1.25 -8.86
CA SER A 29 -18.13 0.02 -8.15
C SER A 29 -16.78 0.15 -7.43
N PRO A 30 -16.44 -0.75 -6.49
CA PRO A 30 -15.09 -0.82 -5.91
C PRO A 30 -13.96 -0.99 -6.93
N ALA A 31 -14.25 -1.61 -8.08
CA ALA A 31 -13.28 -1.75 -9.17
C ALA A 31 -13.05 -0.41 -9.88
N ASP A 32 -14.10 0.39 -10.05
CA ASP A 32 -14.01 1.74 -10.63
C ASP A 32 -13.19 2.66 -9.70
N ASP A 33 -13.33 2.52 -8.37
CA ASP A 33 -12.52 3.25 -7.40
C ASP A 33 -11.02 2.95 -7.56
N VAL A 34 -10.66 1.69 -7.79
CA VAL A 34 -9.25 1.29 -8.03
C VAL A 34 -8.72 1.88 -9.34
N VAL A 35 -9.55 1.91 -10.37
CA VAL A 35 -9.20 2.52 -11.67
C VAL A 35 -9.03 4.04 -11.51
N ALA A 36 -9.95 4.72 -10.81
CA ALA A 36 -9.87 6.15 -10.55
C ALA A 36 -8.61 6.50 -9.73
N ALA A 37 -8.25 5.71 -8.72
CA ALA A 37 -7.00 5.88 -7.99
C ALA A 37 -5.76 5.68 -8.87
N ALA A 38 -5.81 4.77 -9.84
CA ALA A 38 -4.73 4.59 -10.80
C ALA A 38 -4.59 5.79 -11.75
N ILE A 39 -5.70 6.41 -12.17
CA ILE A 39 -5.70 7.67 -12.95
C ILE A 39 -5.11 8.80 -12.10
N ALA A 40 -5.50 8.96 -10.84
CA ALA A 40 -4.96 9.96 -9.94
C ALA A 40 -3.43 9.84 -9.76
N ARG A 41 -2.87 8.62 -9.75
CA ARG A 41 -1.41 8.40 -9.78
C ARG A 41 -0.78 8.92 -11.07
N VAL A 42 -1.42 8.70 -12.20
CA VAL A 42 -0.94 9.23 -13.49
C VAL A 42 -0.97 10.76 -13.47
N ASP A 43 -2.04 11.37 -12.97
CA ASP A 43 -2.17 12.82 -12.85
C ASP A 43 -1.09 13.42 -11.95
N LEU A 44 -0.79 12.76 -10.82
CA LEU A 44 0.28 13.21 -9.92
C LEU A 44 1.65 13.22 -10.63
N VAL A 45 1.98 12.17 -11.38
CA VAL A 45 3.25 12.08 -12.11
C VAL A 45 3.29 13.06 -13.29
N LEU A 46 2.16 13.38 -13.90
CA LEU A 46 2.05 14.36 -14.97
C LEU A 46 2.03 15.82 -14.48
N GLY A 47 2.26 16.06 -13.18
CA GLY A 47 2.29 17.41 -12.60
C GLY A 47 0.91 18.03 -12.39
N ARG A 48 -0.12 17.24 -12.22
CA ARG A 48 -1.51 17.66 -11.94
C ARG A 48 -1.97 17.27 -10.52
N PRO A 49 -1.20 17.65 -9.47
CA PRO A 49 -1.46 17.15 -8.11
C PRO A 49 -2.79 17.62 -7.53
N ALA A 50 -3.26 18.82 -7.86
CA ALA A 50 -4.56 19.32 -7.39
C ALA A 50 -5.71 18.47 -7.94
N GLN A 51 -5.69 18.15 -9.23
CA GLN A 51 -6.68 17.29 -9.88
C GLN A 51 -6.69 15.89 -9.26
N ALA A 52 -5.50 15.32 -9.03
CA ALA A 52 -5.37 14.03 -8.36
C ALA A 52 -5.97 14.05 -6.95
N ALA A 53 -5.70 15.10 -6.17
CA ALA A 53 -6.21 15.25 -4.80
C ALA A 53 -7.74 15.33 -4.75
N GLU A 54 -8.34 16.08 -5.66
CA GLU A 54 -9.81 16.24 -5.77
C GLU A 54 -10.49 14.93 -6.20
N ALA A 55 -9.91 14.23 -7.16
CA ALA A 55 -10.43 12.93 -7.62
C ALA A 55 -10.41 11.85 -6.53
N LEU A 56 -9.48 11.93 -5.58
CA LEU A 56 -9.31 10.94 -4.51
C LEU A 56 -10.27 11.13 -3.32
N GLU A 57 -10.78 12.33 -3.07
CA GLU A 57 -11.66 12.59 -1.93
C GLU A 57 -12.92 11.69 -1.92
N PRO A 58 -13.71 11.61 -3.01
CA PRO A 58 -14.87 10.73 -3.03
C PRO A 58 -14.51 9.24 -2.90
N LEU A 59 -13.30 8.82 -3.33
CA LEU A 59 -12.85 7.43 -3.18
C LEU A 59 -12.62 7.08 -1.72
N VAL A 60 -11.96 7.98 -0.96
CA VAL A 60 -11.77 7.84 0.49
C VAL A 60 -13.12 7.71 1.18
N THR A 61 -14.04 8.62 0.92
CA THR A 61 -15.36 8.65 1.54
C THR A 61 -16.13 7.35 1.29
N ARG A 62 -16.16 6.85 0.04
CA ARG A 62 -16.84 5.60 -0.29
C ARG A 62 -16.18 4.37 0.34
N ALA A 63 -14.85 4.33 0.35
CA ALA A 63 -14.13 3.21 0.95
C ALA A 63 -14.39 3.11 2.46
N GLU A 64 -14.39 4.23 3.18
CA GLU A 64 -14.70 4.28 4.60
C GLU A 64 -16.16 3.93 4.89
N ALA A 65 -17.11 4.54 4.16
CA ALA A 65 -18.54 4.26 4.32
C ALA A 65 -18.88 2.78 4.08
N SER A 66 -18.11 2.09 3.23
CA SER A 66 -18.28 0.67 2.94
C SER A 66 -17.43 -0.25 3.82
N GLY A 67 -16.70 0.27 4.82
CA GLY A 67 -15.82 -0.51 5.69
C GLY A 67 -14.59 -1.09 4.99
N ARG A 68 -14.26 -0.64 3.76
CA ARG A 68 -13.10 -1.11 2.99
C ARG A 68 -11.81 -0.44 3.47
N ILE A 69 -11.43 -0.71 4.73
CA ILE A 69 -10.36 0.02 5.44
C ILE A 69 -9.02 -0.05 4.70
N GLY A 70 -8.65 -1.21 4.14
CA GLY A 70 -7.40 -1.33 3.37
C GLY A 70 -7.36 -0.41 2.15
N GLN A 71 -8.49 -0.25 1.43
CA GLN A 71 -8.60 0.68 0.30
C GLN A 71 -8.62 2.14 0.80
N ALA A 72 -9.30 2.44 1.90
CA ALA A 72 -9.30 3.77 2.48
C ALA A 72 -7.88 4.22 2.85
N ILE A 73 -7.06 3.35 3.44
CA ILE A 73 -5.65 3.61 3.75
C ILE A 73 -4.86 3.91 2.47
N GLU A 74 -5.05 3.11 1.41
CA GLU A 74 -4.39 3.32 0.12
C GLU A 74 -4.75 4.68 -0.50
N PHE A 75 -6.04 5.01 -0.52
CA PHE A 75 -6.51 6.27 -1.08
C PHE A 75 -6.07 7.48 -0.25
N LEU A 76 -6.05 7.35 1.09
CA LEU A 76 -5.53 8.39 1.98
C LEU A 76 -4.03 8.63 1.80
N ALA A 77 -3.22 7.58 1.64
CA ALA A 77 -1.79 7.70 1.37
C ALA A 77 -1.53 8.44 0.05
N LEU A 78 -2.21 8.02 -1.02
CA LEU A 78 -2.09 8.66 -2.33
C LEU A 78 -2.60 10.12 -2.30
N ARG A 79 -3.72 10.37 -1.62
CA ARG A 79 -4.26 11.73 -1.47
C ARG A 79 -3.33 12.64 -0.68
N ALA A 80 -2.72 12.14 0.40
CA ALA A 80 -1.73 12.90 1.15
C ALA A 80 -0.52 13.30 0.29
N ALA A 81 -0.04 12.39 -0.57
CA ALA A 81 1.00 12.68 -1.54
C ALA A 81 0.56 13.76 -2.55
N ALA A 82 -0.65 13.65 -3.10
CA ALA A 82 -1.19 14.59 -4.08
C ALA A 82 -1.41 15.99 -3.48
N VAL A 83 -2.05 16.06 -2.30
CA VAL A 83 -2.29 17.32 -1.57
C VAL A 83 -0.97 18.00 -1.18
N GLY A 84 0.03 17.21 -0.74
CA GLY A 84 1.37 17.70 -0.43
C GLY A 84 2.09 18.25 -1.65
N ALA A 85 2.03 17.55 -2.79
CA ALA A 85 2.59 18.00 -4.06
C ALA A 85 1.88 19.27 -4.60
N ALA A 86 0.58 19.47 -4.28
CA ALA A 86 -0.16 20.68 -4.57
C ALA A 86 0.18 21.86 -3.63
N GLY A 87 1.11 21.69 -2.68
CA GLY A 87 1.54 22.71 -1.74
C GLY A 87 0.60 22.92 -0.53
N ARG A 88 -0.48 22.17 -0.41
CA ARG A 88 -1.47 22.26 0.68
C ARG A 88 -1.01 21.49 1.94
N ARG A 89 0.11 21.92 2.54
CA ARG A 89 0.81 21.18 3.61
C ARG A 89 -0.04 20.82 4.82
N ALA A 90 -0.89 21.74 5.30
CA ALA A 90 -1.76 21.51 6.45
C ALA A 90 -2.76 20.37 6.18
N GLU A 91 -3.37 20.37 5.03
CA GLU A 91 -4.32 19.34 4.59
C GLU A 91 -3.62 18.01 4.32
N ALA A 92 -2.43 18.02 3.68
CA ALA A 92 -1.62 16.83 3.47
C ALA A 92 -1.31 16.12 4.79
N ARG A 93 -0.95 16.90 5.82
CA ARG A 93 -0.71 16.40 7.17
C ARG A 93 -1.95 15.77 7.79
N GLN A 94 -3.10 16.44 7.73
CA GLN A 94 -4.36 15.89 8.27
C GLN A 94 -4.75 14.61 7.57
N THR A 95 -4.63 14.56 6.25
CA THR A 95 -4.91 13.38 5.43
C THR A 95 -3.98 12.23 5.78
N LEU A 96 -2.67 12.52 5.93
CA LEU A 96 -1.67 11.54 6.32
C LEU A 96 -1.93 10.99 7.72
N LEU A 97 -2.19 11.85 8.72
CA LEU A 97 -2.52 11.43 10.08
C LEU A 97 -3.75 10.52 10.12
N ARG A 98 -4.80 10.83 9.33
CA ARG A 98 -5.98 9.98 9.21
C ARG A 98 -5.61 8.60 8.67
N GLY A 99 -4.81 8.54 7.60
CA GLY A 99 -4.32 7.28 7.04
C GLY A 99 -3.47 6.48 8.01
N LEU A 100 -2.56 7.12 8.75
CA LEU A 100 -1.70 6.48 9.74
C LEU A 100 -2.51 5.90 10.92
N ARG A 101 -3.54 6.60 11.42
CA ARG A 101 -4.43 6.08 12.47
C ARG A 101 -5.16 4.81 12.07
N LEU A 102 -5.62 4.72 10.82
CA LEU A 102 -6.26 3.52 10.29
C LEU A 102 -5.24 2.39 10.03
N ALA A 103 -4.03 2.74 9.65
CA ALA A 103 -3.00 1.82 9.22
C ALA A 103 -2.19 1.20 10.38
N GLU A 104 -1.97 1.96 11.44
CA GLU A 104 -1.12 1.56 12.58
C GLU A 104 -1.63 0.26 13.24
N PRO A 105 -2.93 0.13 13.61
CA PRO A 105 -3.45 -1.10 14.20
C PRO A 105 -3.30 -2.33 13.31
N GLU A 106 -3.32 -2.13 11.99
CA GLU A 106 -3.22 -3.19 10.98
C GLU A 106 -1.79 -3.45 10.51
N GLY A 107 -0.84 -2.57 10.86
CA GLY A 107 0.56 -2.67 10.48
C GLY A 107 0.87 -2.45 9.00
N TYR A 108 0.05 -1.67 8.29
CA TYR A 108 0.28 -1.33 6.88
C TYR A 108 1.49 -0.40 6.73
N LEU A 109 2.58 -0.88 6.12
CA LEU A 109 3.75 -0.03 5.81
C LEU A 109 3.87 0.23 4.29
N ARG A 110 3.73 -0.82 3.49
CA ARG A 110 4.03 -0.79 2.07
C ARG A 110 3.20 0.22 1.29
N VAL A 111 1.94 0.40 1.68
CA VAL A 111 1.01 1.34 1.06
C VAL A 111 1.55 2.78 1.03
N PHE A 112 2.23 3.19 2.11
CA PHE A 112 2.84 4.50 2.21
C PHE A 112 4.18 4.59 1.46
N LEU A 113 4.97 3.51 1.49
CA LEU A 113 6.27 3.48 0.83
C LEU A 113 6.15 3.51 -0.70
N ASP A 114 5.10 2.91 -1.23
CA ASP A 114 4.85 2.81 -2.66
C ASP A 114 4.42 4.14 -3.32
N GLU A 115 4.03 5.16 -2.53
CA GLU A 115 3.65 6.49 -3.06
C GLU A 115 4.85 7.44 -3.26
N GLY A 116 6.06 6.99 -2.90
CA GLY A 116 7.31 7.63 -3.25
C GLY A 116 7.58 8.99 -2.59
N GLU A 117 8.42 9.80 -3.27
CA GLU A 117 8.96 11.04 -2.72
C GLU A 117 7.92 12.07 -2.24
N PRO A 118 6.77 12.30 -2.91
CA PRO A 118 5.78 13.27 -2.44
C PRO A 118 5.23 12.93 -1.06
N LEU A 119 5.03 11.64 -0.76
CA LEU A 119 4.57 11.20 0.56
C LEU A 119 5.69 11.25 1.59
N GLN A 120 6.92 10.91 1.22
CA GLN A 120 8.08 10.99 2.10
C GLN A 120 8.29 12.42 2.63
N ARG A 121 8.17 13.43 1.78
CA ARG A 121 8.23 14.85 2.20
C ARG A 121 7.12 15.20 3.21
N SER A 122 5.90 14.71 2.97
CA SER A 122 4.79 14.92 3.90
C SER A 122 5.01 14.22 5.24
N LEU A 123 5.65 13.05 5.24
CA LEU A 123 6.00 12.29 6.43
C LEU A 123 7.13 12.99 7.21
N GLU A 124 8.14 13.53 6.55
CA GLU A 124 9.21 14.33 7.16
C GLU A 124 8.65 15.59 7.82
N ASP A 125 7.79 16.32 7.12
CA ASP A 125 7.12 17.51 7.64
C ASP A 125 6.27 17.18 8.89
N LEU A 126 5.66 16.01 8.91
CA LEU A 126 4.89 15.50 10.03
C LEU A 126 5.78 15.16 11.23
N LEU A 127 6.90 14.46 11.01
CA LEU A 127 7.84 14.04 12.06
C LEU A 127 8.60 15.20 12.70
N ASN A 128 8.79 16.30 11.98
CA ASN A 128 9.43 17.51 12.50
C ASN A 128 8.53 18.32 13.43
N ARG A 129 7.33 17.82 13.76
CA ARG A 129 6.37 18.47 14.66
C ARG A 129 6.10 17.60 15.88
N ASP A 130 5.73 18.25 17.00
CA ASP A 130 5.43 17.56 18.25
C ASP A 130 3.98 17.05 18.37
N ASP A 131 3.11 17.40 17.42
CA ASP A 131 1.67 17.10 17.44
C ASP A 131 1.29 15.70 16.93
N ILE A 132 2.25 14.85 16.61
CA ILE A 132 2.01 13.49 16.07
C ILE A 132 1.67 12.44 17.17
N GLY A 133 2.00 12.71 18.42
CA GLY A 133 1.65 11.87 19.57
C GLY A 133 2.08 10.40 19.42
N GLU A 134 1.16 9.49 19.74
CA GLU A 134 1.40 8.04 19.75
C GLU A 134 1.76 7.45 18.38
N LEU A 135 1.47 8.15 17.29
CA LEU A 135 1.82 7.69 15.93
C LEU A 135 3.30 7.93 15.57
N ARG A 136 4.06 8.66 16.38
CA ARG A 136 5.49 8.96 16.11
C ARG A 136 6.34 7.71 15.86
N PRO A 137 6.28 6.65 16.66
CA PRO A 137 7.08 5.44 16.42
C PRO A 137 6.72 4.76 15.09
N TYR A 138 5.43 4.75 14.73
CA TYR A 138 4.96 4.17 13.48
C TYR A 138 5.41 5.00 12.26
N ALA A 139 5.27 6.32 12.32
CA ALA A 139 5.72 7.24 11.28
C ALA A 139 7.25 7.21 11.10
N ALA A 140 8.02 7.16 12.19
CA ALA A 140 9.47 7.02 12.14
C ALA A 140 9.91 5.70 11.50
N ARG A 141 9.20 4.60 11.78
CA ARG A 141 9.44 3.30 11.13
C ARG A 141 9.17 3.36 9.62
N LEU A 142 8.13 4.07 9.18
CA LEU A 142 7.88 4.31 7.75
C LEU A 142 9.02 5.08 7.10
N GLN A 143 9.51 6.14 7.76
CA GLN A 143 10.62 6.94 7.24
C GLN A 143 11.91 6.11 7.12
N SER A 144 12.27 5.35 8.16
CA SER A 144 13.49 4.52 8.17
C SER A 144 13.44 3.40 7.11
N THR A 145 12.26 2.84 6.86
CA THR A 145 12.08 1.79 5.84
C THR A 145 12.03 2.37 4.42
N GLY A 146 11.57 3.62 4.26
CA GLY A 146 11.47 4.32 2.98
C GLY A 146 12.74 5.05 2.56
N ALA A 147 13.71 5.23 3.46
CA ALA A 147 14.99 5.80 3.10
C ALA A 147 15.64 4.94 2.01
N PRO A 148 16.12 5.55 0.90
CA PRO A 148 16.83 4.79 -0.11
C PRO A 148 18.04 4.14 0.56
N SER A 149 18.03 2.81 0.68
CA SER A 149 19.26 2.09 1.02
C SER A 149 20.35 2.59 0.09
N PRO A 150 21.56 2.91 0.58
CA PRO A 150 22.66 3.29 -0.28
C PRO A 150 22.72 2.24 -1.40
N ARG A 151 22.57 2.73 -2.64
CA ARG A 151 22.57 1.89 -3.84
C ARG A 151 23.79 0.97 -3.72
N PRO A 152 23.63 -0.35 -3.64
CA PRO A 152 24.79 -1.21 -3.68
C PRO A 152 25.57 -0.86 -4.93
N ALA A 153 26.89 -0.67 -4.80
CA ALA A 153 27.77 -0.44 -5.93
C ALA A 153 27.44 -1.46 -7.03
N PRO A 154 27.60 -1.10 -8.33
CA PRO A 154 27.22 -1.98 -9.42
C PRO A 154 27.87 -3.33 -9.24
N VAL A 155 27.14 -4.27 -8.68
CA VAL A 155 27.49 -5.68 -8.68
C VAL A 155 27.37 -6.14 -10.12
N THR A 156 28.49 -6.54 -10.69
CA THR A 156 28.56 -7.31 -11.92
C THR A 156 27.43 -8.35 -11.90
N PRO A 157 26.66 -8.52 -12.97
CA PRO A 157 25.52 -9.45 -12.95
C PRO A 157 26.00 -10.84 -12.56
N ALA A 158 25.65 -11.25 -11.36
CA ALA A 158 25.76 -12.66 -10.99
C ALA A 158 24.77 -13.46 -11.87
N PRO A 159 25.14 -14.66 -12.29
CA PRO A 159 24.31 -15.48 -13.14
C PRO A 159 22.93 -15.72 -12.50
N PRO A 160 21.88 -15.98 -13.29
CA PRO A 160 20.51 -16.08 -12.81
C PRO A 160 20.43 -17.11 -11.69
N THR A 161 20.07 -16.65 -10.50
CA THR A 161 19.81 -17.51 -9.36
C THR A 161 18.68 -18.49 -9.70
N THR A 162 19.02 -19.73 -9.64
CA THR A 162 18.24 -20.96 -9.70
C THR A 162 16.83 -20.88 -9.09
N PRO A 163 15.91 -21.73 -9.54
CA PRO A 163 14.51 -21.74 -9.12
C PRO A 163 14.38 -21.91 -7.61
N SER A 164 13.56 -21.05 -7.06
CA SER A 164 12.97 -21.03 -5.73
C SER A 164 13.27 -22.24 -4.84
N ALA A 165 14.12 -22.05 -3.83
CA ALA A 165 14.29 -23.06 -2.80
C ALA A 165 12.94 -23.47 -2.20
N PRO A 166 12.68 -24.77 -1.96
CA PRO A 166 11.48 -25.22 -1.28
C PRO A 166 11.40 -24.60 0.12
N LEU A 167 10.18 -24.44 0.62
CA LEU A 167 9.95 -23.95 1.99
C LEU A 167 10.80 -24.77 2.97
N LEU A 168 11.55 -24.09 3.84
CA LEU A 168 12.31 -24.73 4.93
C LEU A 168 11.38 -25.47 5.91
N GLU A 169 10.14 -24.95 6.09
CA GLU A 169 9.07 -25.59 6.84
C GLU A 169 7.73 -25.48 6.09
N PRO A 170 6.93 -26.55 6.02
CA PRO A 170 5.61 -26.50 5.41
C PRO A 170 4.67 -25.57 6.20
N LEU A 171 3.75 -24.92 5.51
CA LEU A 171 2.71 -24.14 6.17
C LEU A 171 1.75 -25.08 6.90
N SER A 172 1.41 -24.75 8.15
CA SER A 172 0.37 -25.44 8.90
C SER A 172 -1.01 -25.24 8.25
N PRO A 173 -2.00 -26.12 8.52
CA PRO A 173 -3.36 -25.92 8.02
C PRO A 173 -3.94 -24.55 8.35
N ARG A 174 -3.59 -24.01 9.53
CA ARG A 174 -4.05 -22.69 9.98
C ARG A 174 -3.39 -21.55 9.21
N GLU A 175 -2.11 -21.66 8.89
CA GLU A 175 -1.39 -20.68 8.09
C GLU A 175 -1.86 -20.70 6.62
N LEU A 176 -2.21 -21.85 6.07
CA LEU A 176 -2.86 -21.96 4.77
C LEU A 176 -4.24 -21.30 4.74
N GLU A 177 -5.03 -21.46 5.79
CA GLU A 177 -6.32 -20.79 5.94
C GLU A 177 -6.13 -19.27 5.99
N VAL A 178 -5.21 -18.78 6.81
CA VAL A 178 -4.84 -17.36 6.86
C VAL A 178 -4.38 -16.87 5.49
N LEU A 179 -3.54 -17.62 4.78
CA LEU A 179 -3.06 -17.25 3.45
C LEU A 179 -4.21 -17.08 2.43
N ARG A 180 -5.22 -17.96 2.49
CA ARG A 180 -6.42 -17.85 1.65
C ARG A 180 -7.21 -16.57 1.95
N LEU A 181 -7.43 -16.25 3.24
CA LEU A 181 -8.10 -15.02 3.64
C LEU A 181 -7.30 -13.76 3.25
N VAL A 182 -5.97 -13.84 3.33
CA VAL A 182 -5.07 -12.81 2.82
C VAL A 182 -5.23 -12.63 1.30
N ARG A 183 -5.32 -13.72 0.54
CA ARG A 183 -5.58 -13.67 -0.91
C ARG A 183 -6.92 -13.02 -1.22
N ASP A 184 -7.94 -13.32 -0.44
CA ASP A 184 -9.29 -12.81 -0.62
C ASP A 184 -9.44 -11.33 -0.19
N GLY A 185 -8.33 -10.72 0.27
CA GLY A 185 -8.27 -9.27 0.55
C GLY A 185 -8.67 -8.85 1.95
N LEU A 186 -8.98 -9.80 2.86
CA LEU A 186 -9.45 -9.49 4.20
C LEU A 186 -8.37 -8.78 5.04
N SER A 187 -8.74 -7.75 5.80
CA SER A 187 -7.89 -7.12 6.81
C SER A 187 -7.58 -8.08 7.98
N ASN A 188 -6.58 -7.75 8.80
CA ASN A 188 -6.24 -8.55 9.98
C ASN A 188 -7.43 -8.68 10.95
N ARG A 189 -8.28 -7.66 11.02
CA ARG A 189 -9.49 -7.67 11.85
C ARG A 189 -10.53 -8.63 11.30
N GLU A 190 -10.81 -8.57 10.01
CA GLU A 190 -11.75 -9.50 9.34
C GLU A 190 -11.23 -10.93 9.40
N ILE A 191 -9.91 -11.15 9.27
CA ILE A 191 -9.28 -12.45 9.47
C ILE A 191 -9.50 -12.94 10.92
N ALA A 192 -9.31 -12.06 11.91
CA ALA A 192 -9.54 -12.39 13.31
C ALA A 192 -11.00 -12.79 13.57
N GLU A 193 -11.94 -12.03 13.04
CA GLU A 193 -13.39 -12.30 13.13
C GLU A 193 -13.73 -13.62 12.43
N ARG A 194 -13.23 -13.83 11.21
CA ARG A 194 -13.50 -15.06 10.43
C ARG A 194 -12.94 -16.32 11.08
N LEU A 195 -11.78 -16.21 11.72
CA LEU A 195 -11.09 -17.30 12.39
C LEU A 195 -11.53 -17.47 13.87
N VAL A 196 -12.38 -16.59 14.37
CA VAL A 196 -12.86 -16.56 15.77
C VAL A 196 -11.67 -16.49 16.75
N VAL A 197 -10.73 -15.61 16.47
CA VAL A 197 -9.54 -15.38 17.31
C VAL A 197 -9.38 -13.88 17.63
N THR A 198 -8.48 -13.54 18.56
CA THR A 198 -8.15 -12.13 18.80
C THR A 198 -7.37 -11.52 17.64
N LEU A 199 -7.41 -10.19 17.49
CA LEU A 199 -6.60 -9.48 16.51
C LEU A 199 -5.11 -9.75 16.70
N ALA A 200 -4.63 -9.85 17.96
CA ALA A 200 -3.25 -10.18 18.29
C ALA A 200 -2.89 -11.59 17.77
N THR A 201 -3.77 -12.56 17.92
CA THR A 201 -3.58 -13.92 17.40
C THR A 201 -3.55 -13.96 15.89
N ALA A 202 -4.44 -13.23 15.20
CA ALA A 202 -4.43 -13.13 13.75
C ALA A 202 -3.13 -12.49 13.24
N LYS A 203 -2.67 -11.40 13.86
CA LYS A 203 -1.36 -10.77 13.56
C LYS A 203 -0.21 -11.76 13.71
N LYS A 204 -0.21 -12.56 14.78
CA LYS A 204 0.83 -13.57 15.01
C LYS A 204 0.84 -14.68 13.94
N HIS A 205 -0.33 -15.11 13.49
CA HIS A 205 -0.42 -16.07 12.38
C HIS A 205 0.13 -15.50 11.08
N ILE A 206 -0.16 -14.22 10.77
CA ILE A 206 0.37 -13.54 9.59
C ILE A 206 1.88 -13.36 9.68
N GLU A 207 2.41 -13.02 10.85
CA GLU A 207 3.84 -12.88 11.09
C GLU A 207 4.56 -14.23 10.87
N ASN A 208 4.03 -15.32 11.43
CA ASN A 208 4.57 -16.66 11.24
C ASN A 208 4.50 -17.08 9.77
N LEU A 209 3.39 -16.80 9.09
CA LEU A 209 3.24 -17.03 7.65
C LEU A 209 4.32 -16.29 6.84
N HIS A 210 4.56 -15.00 7.15
CA HIS A 210 5.61 -14.22 6.49
C HIS A 210 6.99 -14.81 6.74
N GLY A 211 7.28 -15.23 7.99
CA GLY A 211 8.56 -15.86 8.33
C GLY A 211 8.80 -17.15 7.55
N LYS A 212 7.81 -18.05 7.46
CA LYS A 212 7.92 -19.31 6.73
C LYS A 212 8.04 -19.14 5.22
N LEU A 213 7.36 -18.13 4.65
CA LEU A 213 7.47 -17.77 3.24
C LEU A 213 8.77 -17.00 2.91
N GLY A 214 9.52 -16.56 3.92
CA GLY A 214 10.72 -15.74 3.75
C GLY A 214 10.43 -14.36 3.18
N VAL A 215 9.30 -13.75 3.57
CA VAL A 215 8.81 -12.47 3.03
C VAL A 215 8.49 -11.47 4.14
N HIS A 216 8.44 -10.18 3.79
CA HIS A 216 8.24 -9.11 4.77
C HIS A 216 6.98 -8.28 4.48
N SER A 217 6.18 -8.66 3.48
CA SER A 217 4.94 -7.96 3.16
C SER A 217 3.85 -8.89 2.67
N ARG A 218 2.59 -8.45 2.84
CA ARG A 218 1.39 -9.16 2.37
C ARG A 218 1.44 -9.43 0.85
N THR A 219 1.90 -8.47 0.06
CA THR A 219 2.00 -8.60 -1.40
C THR A 219 3.07 -9.63 -1.79
N GLN A 220 4.22 -9.62 -1.09
CA GLN A 220 5.27 -10.62 -1.28
C GLN A 220 4.78 -12.01 -0.87
N ALA A 221 4.01 -12.13 0.22
CA ALA A 221 3.43 -13.40 0.65
C ALA A 221 2.53 -13.99 -0.43
N LEU A 222 1.68 -13.19 -1.06
CA LEU A 222 0.82 -13.65 -2.15
C LEU A 222 1.60 -14.02 -3.42
N ALA A 223 2.62 -13.24 -3.78
CA ALA A 223 3.50 -13.55 -4.91
C ALA A 223 4.23 -14.88 -4.67
N ARG A 224 4.84 -15.03 -3.50
CA ARG A 224 5.58 -16.23 -3.11
C ARG A 224 4.69 -17.48 -3.02
N ALA A 225 3.48 -17.32 -2.49
CA ALA A 225 2.50 -18.40 -2.41
C ALA A 225 2.05 -18.89 -3.79
N ARG A 226 1.93 -18.00 -4.79
CA ARG A 226 1.64 -18.37 -6.18
C ARG A 226 2.82 -19.12 -6.83
N GLU A 227 4.05 -18.64 -6.62
CA GLU A 227 5.27 -19.31 -7.11
C GLU A 227 5.40 -20.75 -6.57
N LEU A 228 4.97 -20.97 -5.32
CA LEU A 228 5.00 -22.26 -4.65
C LEU A 228 3.75 -23.14 -4.92
N GLY A 229 2.78 -22.64 -5.69
CA GLY A 229 1.54 -23.36 -5.99
C GLY A 229 0.62 -23.59 -4.77
N LEU A 230 0.70 -22.72 -3.75
CA LEU A 230 -0.10 -22.83 -2.52
C LEU A 230 -1.50 -22.20 -2.65
N ILE A 231 -1.65 -21.25 -3.60
CA ILE A 231 -2.89 -20.52 -3.91
C ILE A 231 -3.02 -20.20 -5.39
#